data_e24241bf998c4c0cfd9b52834e286abb
#
_entry.id   e24241bf998c4c0cfd9b52834e286abb
#
_cell.length_a   1.000
_cell.length_b   1.000
_cell.length_c   1.000
_cell.angle_alpha   90.00
_cell.angle_beta   90.00
_cell.angle_gamma   90.00
#
_symmetry.space_group_name_H-M   'P 1'
#
loop_
_entity.id
_entity.type
_entity.pdbx_description
1 polymer ?
#
loop_
_entity_poly.entity_id
_entity_poly.type
_entity_poly.pdbx_seq_one_letter_code
_entity_poly.pdbx_strand_id
1 'polypeptide(L)'
;MQHSPITRVIQREWQRMTSRRLYFGVCLVLPLFTLFFMATIFGNGQMENIPIGIVDRDNTATSRDITRRMSAVPTFRVTRHFVDEAEARKAVQQKEIYGYLSIPPRFEQDMISGQDATPVSYTHLTLPTTSR
;
A
#
# COMPACT_ATOMS: atom_id res chain seq x y z
N MET A 1 -34.67 -45.91 -9.02
CA MET A 1 -33.97 -44.80 -8.38
C MET A 1 -34.52 -43.50 -8.94
N GLN A 2 -35.33 -42.80 -8.15
CA GLN A 2 -35.97 -41.55 -8.59
C GLN A 2 -34.91 -40.44 -8.51
N HIS A 3 -34.44 -40.01 -9.67
CA HIS A 3 -33.62 -38.82 -9.75
C HIS A 3 -34.45 -37.62 -9.28
N SER A 4 -33.98 -36.90 -8.28
CA SER A 4 -34.67 -35.75 -7.73
C SER A 4 -34.95 -34.72 -8.86
N PRO A 5 -36.09 -34.01 -8.81
CA PRO A 5 -36.45 -33.03 -9.85
C PRO A 5 -35.36 -31.99 -10.08
N ILE A 6 -34.53 -31.73 -9.07
CA ILE A 6 -33.40 -30.80 -9.11
C ILE A 6 -32.30 -31.28 -10.07
N THR A 7 -31.97 -32.57 -10.06
CA THR A 7 -30.94 -33.13 -10.97
C THR A 7 -31.33 -33.01 -12.45
N ARG A 8 -32.61 -33.15 -12.77
CA ARG A 8 -33.13 -32.97 -14.14
C ARG A 8 -33.04 -31.50 -14.60
N VAL A 9 -33.31 -30.59 -13.71
CA VAL A 9 -33.19 -29.15 -14.01
C VAL A 9 -31.72 -28.76 -14.25
N ILE A 10 -30.82 -29.20 -13.39
CA ILE A 10 -29.36 -28.95 -13.52
C ILE A 10 -28.85 -29.53 -14.84
N GLN A 11 -29.24 -30.76 -15.18
CA GLN A 11 -28.79 -31.43 -16.41
C GLN A 11 -29.32 -30.74 -17.67
N ARG A 12 -30.55 -30.22 -17.63
CA ARG A 12 -31.16 -29.47 -18.73
C ARG A 12 -30.50 -28.10 -18.92
N GLU A 13 -30.20 -27.39 -17.82
CA GLU A 13 -29.51 -26.12 -17.89
C GLU A 13 -28.04 -26.29 -18.33
N TRP A 14 -27.38 -27.34 -17.87
CA TRP A 14 -26.04 -27.71 -18.33
C TRP A 14 -25.98 -27.96 -19.84
N GLN A 15 -26.92 -28.73 -20.37
CA GLN A 15 -27.03 -28.99 -21.81
C GLN A 15 -27.35 -27.73 -22.62
N ARG A 16 -28.16 -26.81 -22.10
CA ARG A 16 -28.42 -25.51 -22.72
C ARG A 16 -27.18 -24.61 -22.75
N MET A 17 -26.41 -24.58 -21.69
CA MET A 17 -25.17 -23.82 -21.63
C MET A 17 -24.11 -24.38 -22.58
N THR A 18 -24.03 -25.72 -22.68
CA THR A 18 -23.01 -26.39 -23.52
C THR A 18 -23.40 -26.43 -25.01
N SER A 19 -24.69 -26.38 -25.35
CA SER A 19 -25.14 -26.45 -26.74
C SER A 19 -24.89 -25.20 -27.57
N ARG A 20 -24.59 -24.07 -26.93
CA ARG A 20 -24.16 -22.86 -27.63
C ARG A 20 -22.69 -22.60 -27.35
N ARG A 21 -21.82 -22.83 -28.31
CA ARG A 21 -20.36 -22.63 -28.23
C ARG A 21 -19.97 -21.25 -27.72
N LEU A 22 -20.80 -20.24 -28.02
CA LEU A 22 -20.59 -18.85 -27.54
C LEU A 22 -20.76 -18.74 -26.02
N TYR A 23 -21.77 -19.35 -25.41
CA TYR A 23 -21.98 -19.30 -23.96
C TYR A 23 -20.89 -20.02 -23.18
N PHE A 24 -20.47 -21.19 -23.70
CA PHE A 24 -19.35 -21.92 -23.10
C PHE A 24 -18.05 -21.14 -23.18
N GLY A 25 -17.76 -20.52 -24.33
CA GLY A 25 -16.61 -19.67 -24.51
C GLY A 25 -16.61 -18.49 -23.53
N VAL A 26 -17.70 -17.76 -23.45
CA VAL A 26 -17.80 -16.60 -22.54
C VAL A 26 -17.70 -17.03 -21.06
N CYS A 27 -18.39 -18.09 -20.67
CA CYS A 27 -18.41 -18.56 -19.28
C CYS A 27 -17.05 -19.11 -18.81
N LEU A 28 -16.23 -19.64 -19.73
CA LEU A 28 -14.89 -20.13 -19.43
C LEU A 28 -13.81 -19.04 -19.61
N VAL A 29 -13.88 -18.30 -20.71
CA VAL A 29 -12.84 -17.31 -21.07
C VAL A 29 -12.89 -16.10 -20.15
N LEU A 30 -14.09 -15.62 -19.78
CA LEU A 30 -14.23 -14.43 -18.94
C LEU A 30 -13.63 -14.61 -17.54
N PRO A 31 -13.91 -15.68 -16.77
CA PRO A 31 -13.27 -15.87 -15.47
C PRO A 31 -11.78 -16.15 -15.60
N LEU A 32 -11.32 -16.89 -16.60
CA LEU A 32 -9.90 -17.11 -16.86
C LEU A 32 -9.18 -15.80 -17.20
N PHE A 33 -9.78 -14.98 -18.03
CA PHE A 33 -9.25 -13.66 -18.38
C PHE A 33 -9.20 -12.75 -17.15
N THR A 34 -10.25 -12.73 -16.33
CA THR A 34 -10.30 -11.95 -15.08
C THR A 34 -9.20 -12.40 -14.11
N LEU A 35 -9.01 -13.71 -13.97
CA LEU A 35 -8.02 -14.29 -13.10
C LEU A 35 -6.59 -13.97 -13.59
N PHE A 36 -6.35 -14.10 -14.91
CA PHE A 36 -5.09 -13.71 -15.52
C PHE A 36 -4.79 -12.21 -15.37
N PHE A 37 -5.80 -11.38 -15.58
CA PHE A 37 -5.70 -9.93 -15.43
C PHE A 37 -5.39 -9.54 -13.98
N MET A 38 -6.11 -10.14 -13.02
CA MET A 38 -5.83 -9.96 -11.59
C MET A 38 -4.42 -10.43 -11.22
N ALA A 39 -4.02 -11.62 -11.69
CA ALA A 39 -2.67 -12.13 -11.44
C ALA A 39 -1.58 -11.22 -12.01
N THR A 40 -1.82 -10.60 -13.17
CA THR A 40 -0.86 -9.68 -13.79
C THR A 40 -0.77 -8.36 -13.02
N ILE A 41 -1.91 -7.81 -12.59
CA ILE A 41 -1.92 -6.56 -11.81
C ILE A 41 -1.31 -6.78 -10.42
N PHE A 42 -1.74 -7.81 -9.71
CA PHE A 42 -1.29 -8.06 -8.34
C PHE A 42 0.04 -8.82 -8.26
N GLY A 43 0.41 -9.57 -9.30
CA GLY A 43 1.70 -10.28 -9.34
C GLY A 43 2.91 -9.34 -9.45
N ASN A 44 2.74 -8.17 -10.08
CA ASN A 44 3.78 -7.14 -10.19
C ASN A 44 3.54 -5.94 -9.27
N GLY A 45 2.50 -5.99 -8.43
CA GLY A 45 1.91 -4.81 -7.78
C GLY A 45 2.36 -4.54 -6.36
N GLN A 46 3.40 -5.15 -5.85
CA GLN A 46 4.02 -4.65 -4.63
C GLN A 46 4.93 -3.50 -5.01
N MET A 47 4.50 -2.27 -4.69
CA MET A 47 5.38 -1.11 -4.75
C MET A 47 6.49 -1.32 -3.72
N GLU A 48 7.58 -1.93 -4.16
CA GLU A 48 8.79 -2.09 -3.37
C GLU A 48 9.71 -0.88 -3.62
N ASN A 49 10.49 -0.53 -2.60
CA ASN A 49 11.50 0.52 -2.68
C ASN A 49 10.96 1.93 -2.96
N ILE A 50 9.82 2.30 -2.35
CA ILE A 50 9.33 3.68 -2.43
C ILE A 50 10.36 4.60 -1.76
N PRO A 51 10.97 5.55 -2.50
CA PRO A 51 11.97 6.45 -1.93
C PRO A 51 11.30 7.41 -0.94
N ILE A 52 11.73 7.34 0.32
CA ILE A 52 11.30 8.22 1.40
C ILE A 52 12.48 8.95 2.00
N GLY A 53 12.20 10.12 2.58
CA GLY A 53 13.15 10.90 3.36
C GLY A 53 12.90 10.77 4.86
N ILE A 54 13.92 11.03 5.67
CA ILE A 54 13.80 11.13 7.12
C ILE A 54 14.37 12.48 7.55
N VAL A 55 13.61 13.20 8.37
CA VAL A 55 14.02 14.40 9.05
C VAL A 55 14.13 14.07 10.54
N ASP A 56 15.33 13.80 11.03
CA ASP A 56 15.56 13.49 12.44
C ASP A 56 16.11 14.72 13.16
N ARG A 57 15.25 15.35 13.98
CA ARG A 57 15.59 16.52 14.80
C ARG A 57 15.88 16.16 16.26
N ASP A 58 15.61 14.91 16.63
CA ASP A 58 15.81 14.43 18.01
C ASP A 58 17.23 13.89 18.23
N ASN A 59 17.79 13.22 17.23
CA ASN A 59 19.14 12.63 17.26
C ASN A 59 19.41 11.69 18.45
N THR A 60 18.37 11.07 18.99
CA THR A 60 18.46 10.14 20.14
C THR A 60 18.68 8.69 19.71
N ALA A 61 18.84 7.79 20.67
CA ALA A 61 18.90 6.37 20.42
C ALA A 61 17.58 5.84 19.85
N THR A 62 16.46 6.37 20.35
CA THR A 62 15.10 6.01 19.93
C THR A 62 14.81 6.44 18.50
N SER A 63 15.19 7.66 18.10
CA SER A 63 15.00 8.13 16.72
C SER A 63 15.81 7.30 15.72
N ARG A 64 17.03 6.91 16.07
CA ARG A 64 17.87 6.02 15.25
C ARG A 64 17.29 4.60 15.13
N ASP A 65 16.67 4.07 16.19
CA ASP A 65 16.02 2.77 16.13
C ASP A 65 14.79 2.79 15.23
N ILE A 66 13.97 3.84 15.30
CA ILE A 66 12.84 4.05 14.40
C ILE A 66 13.31 4.12 12.94
N THR A 67 14.33 4.91 12.66
CA THR A 67 14.92 5.01 11.31
C THR A 67 15.41 3.66 10.79
N ARG A 68 16.07 2.88 11.65
CA ARG A 68 16.53 1.53 11.29
C ARG A 68 15.38 0.58 11.00
N ARG A 69 14.33 0.60 11.81
CA ARG A 69 13.12 -0.21 11.60
C ARG A 69 12.40 0.17 10.31
N MET A 70 12.28 1.46 10.02
CA MET A 70 11.71 1.94 8.75
C MET A 70 12.53 1.49 7.55
N SER A 71 13.85 1.53 7.65
CA SER A 71 14.75 1.05 6.58
C SER A 71 14.70 -0.47 6.38
N ALA A 72 14.23 -1.24 7.38
CA ALA A 72 14.08 -2.69 7.29
C ALA A 72 12.76 -3.12 6.63
N VAL A 73 11.82 -2.20 6.41
CA VAL A 73 10.56 -2.50 5.72
C VAL A 73 10.79 -2.52 4.21
N PRO A 74 10.54 -3.63 3.50
CA PRO A 74 10.82 -3.76 2.06
C PRO A 74 10.09 -2.74 1.18
N THR A 75 8.94 -2.25 1.66
CA THR A 75 8.10 -1.28 0.95
C THR A 75 8.77 0.08 0.83
N PHE A 76 9.60 0.47 1.82
CA PHE A 76 10.21 1.79 1.89
C PHE A 76 11.72 1.71 1.70
N ARG A 77 12.24 2.62 0.91
CA ARG A 77 13.68 2.84 0.78
C ARG A 77 14.03 4.21 1.30
N VAL A 78 14.69 4.28 2.45
CA VAL A 78 15.23 5.54 2.96
C VAL A 78 16.36 5.98 2.05
N THR A 79 16.11 7.04 1.26
CA THR A 79 17.04 7.51 0.23
C THR A 79 17.90 8.64 0.75
N ARG A 80 17.35 9.52 1.59
CA ARG A 80 18.05 10.70 2.11
C ARG A 80 17.61 11.02 3.53
N HIS A 81 18.58 11.52 4.30
CA HIS A 81 18.36 12.16 5.58
C HIS A 81 18.43 13.67 5.37
N PHE A 82 17.43 14.38 5.85
CA PHE A 82 17.33 15.83 5.77
C PHE A 82 17.51 16.43 7.15
N VAL A 83 18.11 17.60 7.20
CA VAL A 83 18.31 18.35 8.45
C VAL A 83 17.07 19.17 8.79
N ASP A 84 16.34 19.63 7.74
CA ASP A 84 15.18 20.49 7.90
C ASP A 84 13.98 19.99 7.06
N GLU A 85 12.80 20.23 7.61
CA GLU A 85 11.54 19.89 6.93
C GLU A 85 11.32 20.67 5.63
N ALA A 86 11.83 21.90 5.55
CA ALA A 86 11.73 22.72 4.36
C ALA A 86 12.46 22.09 3.17
N GLU A 87 13.63 21.51 3.43
CA GLU A 87 14.41 20.78 2.42
C GLU A 87 13.71 19.49 2.00
N ALA A 88 13.20 18.72 2.97
CA ALA A 88 12.45 17.49 2.69
C ALA A 88 11.18 17.78 1.87
N ARG A 89 10.44 18.84 2.22
CA ARG A 89 9.24 19.27 1.47
C ARG A 89 9.57 19.66 0.02
N LYS A 90 10.69 20.35 -0.17
CA LYS A 90 11.18 20.70 -1.51
C LYS A 90 11.51 19.45 -2.34
N ALA A 91 12.16 18.46 -1.73
CA ALA A 91 12.45 17.17 -2.38
C ALA A 91 11.18 16.39 -2.77
N VAL A 92 10.11 16.47 -1.95
CA VAL A 92 8.79 15.92 -2.31
C VAL A 92 8.18 16.67 -3.49
N GLN A 93 8.24 18.00 -3.51
CA GLN A 93 7.74 18.81 -4.63
C GLN A 93 8.50 18.55 -5.93
N GLN A 94 9.79 18.29 -5.84
CA GLN A 94 10.66 17.93 -6.97
C GLN A 94 10.50 16.46 -7.39
N LYS A 95 9.65 15.68 -6.70
CA LYS A 95 9.41 14.25 -6.94
C LYS A 95 10.66 13.37 -6.78
N GLU A 96 11.64 13.84 -6.02
CA GLU A 96 12.82 13.04 -5.66
C GLU A 96 12.47 11.96 -4.64
N ILE A 97 11.52 12.27 -3.73
CA ILE A 97 10.99 11.37 -2.73
C ILE A 97 9.45 11.44 -2.73
N TYR A 98 8.79 10.36 -2.37
CA TYR A 98 7.33 10.32 -2.28
C TYR A 98 6.77 10.89 -0.98
N GLY A 99 7.57 10.90 0.06
CA GLY A 99 7.20 11.44 1.34
C GLY A 99 8.38 11.45 2.30
N TYR A 100 8.18 12.05 3.46
CA TYR A 100 9.20 12.03 4.52
C TYR A 100 8.56 11.82 5.89
N LEU A 101 9.33 11.22 6.79
CA LEU A 101 9.03 11.09 8.21
C LEU A 101 9.78 12.15 8.97
N SER A 102 9.07 13.01 9.72
CA SER A 102 9.66 14.01 10.61
C SER A 102 9.58 13.52 12.06
N ILE A 103 10.72 13.43 12.71
CA ILE A 103 10.84 13.13 14.14
C ILE A 103 11.12 14.46 14.85
N PRO A 104 10.17 14.95 15.66
CA PRO A 104 10.31 16.24 16.34
C PRO A 104 11.45 16.21 17.37
N PRO A 105 12.00 17.36 17.74
CA PRO A 105 12.97 17.44 18.82
C PRO A 105 12.33 17.04 20.14
N ARG A 106 13.09 16.39 21.03
CA ARG A 106 12.62 15.88 22.34
C ARG A 106 11.62 14.72 22.25
N PHE A 107 11.53 14.05 21.09
CA PHE A 107 10.62 12.94 20.88
C PHE A 107 10.79 11.81 21.92
N GLU A 108 12.02 11.43 22.25
CA GLU A 108 12.32 10.41 23.27
C GLU A 108 11.86 10.86 24.67
N GLN A 109 12.07 12.12 25.02
CA GLN A 109 11.63 12.65 26.33
C GLN A 109 10.11 12.69 26.45
N ASP A 110 9.43 13.10 25.39
CA ASP A 110 7.96 13.19 25.36
C ASP A 110 7.34 11.79 25.42
N MET A 111 7.94 10.79 24.77
CA MET A 111 7.54 9.39 24.91
C MET A 111 7.68 8.85 26.34
N ILE A 112 8.81 9.15 27.00
CA ILE A 112 9.08 8.68 28.36
C ILE A 112 8.16 9.38 29.38
N SER A 113 7.85 10.65 29.16
CA SER A 113 6.97 11.44 30.04
C SER A 113 5.46 11.19 29.82
N GLY A 114 5.09 10.34 28.85
CA GLY A 114 3.68 10.04 28.52
C GLY A 114 2.94 11.21 27.88
N GLN A 115 3.68 12.17 27.32
CA GLN A 115 3.09 13.22 26.48
C GLN A 115 2.89 12.70 25.04
N ASP A 116 1.99 13.35 24.30
CA ASP A 116 1.68 12.96 22.91
C ASP A 116 2.88 13.18 21.98
N ALA A 117 3.80 12.23 21.95
CA ALA A 117 4.89 12.18 21.00
C ALA A 117 4.40 11.62 19.66
N THR A 118 3.92 12.49 18.78
CA THR A 118 3.39 12.06 17.50
C THR A 118 4.41 12.36 16.39
N PRO A 119 5.03 11.35 15.77
CA PRO A 119 5.82 11.56 14.56
C PRO A 119 4.88 11.99 13.43
N VAL A 120 5.23 13.02 12.69
CA VAL A 120 4.45 13.53 11.59
C VAL A 120 4.95 12.91 10.28
N SER A 121 4.10 12.15 9.63
CA SER A 121 4.38 11.65 8.29
C SER A 121 3.72 12.56 7.26
N TYR A 122 4.51 13.06 6.32
CA TYR A 122 4.04 13.88 5.20
C TYR A 122 4.18 13.11 3.89
N THR A 123 3.04 12.94 3.20
CA THR A 123 3.03 12.34 1.86
C THR A 123 2.49 13.34 0.85
N HIS A 124 2.88 13.23 -0.40
CA HIS A 124 2.44 14.09 -1.50
C HIS A 124 0.91 14.12 -1.70
N LEU A 125 0.19 13.14 -1.15
CA LEU A 125 -1.27 12.97 -1.28
C LEU A 125 -2.08 13.70 -0.20
N THR A 126 -1.43 14.26 0.82
CA THR A 126 -2.15 15.06 1.82
C THR A 126 -2.23 16.50 1.39
N LEU A 127 -3.43 16.94 1.02
CA LEU A 127 -3.76 18.36 0.93
C LEU A 127 -3.44 19.01 2.29
N PRO A 128 -2.86 20.22 2.32
CA PRO A 128 -2.61 20.91 3.58
C PRO A 128 -3.97 21.20 4.24
N THR A 129 -4.31 20.39 5.23
CA THR A 129 -5.41 20.73 6.13
C THR A 129 -4.92 21.87 7.02
N THR A 130 -5.26 23.07 6.64
CA THR A 130 -5.18 24.24 7.52
C THR A 130 -6.13 24.00 8.69
N SER A 131 -5.62 23.47 9.79
CA SER A 131 -6.31 23.57 11.06
C SER A 131 -6.18 25.03 11.53
N ARG A 132 -7.28 25.73 11.51
CA ARG A 132 -7.49 26.97 12.28
C ARG A 132 -7.68 26.61 13.73
#